data_18dd8136e9a9b8b663f7f007bfac0e5e
#
_entry.id   18dd8136e9a9b8b663f7f007bfac0e5e
#
_cell.length_a   1.000
_cell.length_b   1.000
_cell.length_c   1.000
_cell.angle_alpha   90.00
_cell.angle_beta   90.00
_cell.angle_gamma   90.00
#
_symmetry.space_group_name_H-M   'P 1'
#
loop_
_entity.id
_entity.type
_entity.pdbx_description
1 polymer ?
#
loop_
_entity_poly.entity_id
_entity_poly.type
_entity_poly.pdbx_seq_one_letter_code
_entity_poly.pdbx_strand_id
1 'polypeptide(L)'
;VVSDSEIVPLAYGRDICSVWDLMSSGGVPCSLVSSTSDGRVSLLRSGDRKRIDIPDSATVLSCRLFPADSLIGVECLYRYHDGRVESGIWIEGGEYMRFETGNTISYICYSEGKVYCVLNPEDGDGVIFDSGKVISMPEGYSCTGHRPLAVGKDALYVALSSKNGKSPVIWHDGQLDTLNMNGYICSVSFTGVQ
;
A
#
# COMPACT_ATOMS: atom_id res chain seq x y z
N VAL A 1 15.62 0.42 -16.57
CA VAL A 1 16.12 -0.66 -15.69
C VAL A 1 17.42 -1.15 -16.29
N VAL A 2 18.42 -1.31 -15.47
CA VAL A 2 19.73 -1.84 -15.87
C VAL A 2 19.79 -3.28 -15.40
N SER A 3 19.85 -4.21 -16.30
CA SER A 3 20.27 -5.59 -16.03
C SER A 3 21.78 -5.69 -16.20
N ASP A 4 22.39 -6.77 -15.75
CA ASP A 4 23.87 -6.95 -15.76
C ASP A 4 24.53 -6.79 -17.13
N SER A 5 23.77 -6.69 -18.21
CA SER A 5 24.26 -6.60 -19.59
C SER A 5 23.47 -5.68 -20.51
N GLU A 6 22.32 -5.14 -20.11
CA GLU A 6 21.44 -4.42 -21.04
C GLU A 6 20.59 -3.35 -20.35
N ILE A 7 20.42 -2.19 -21.01
CA ILE A 7 19.43 -1.18 -20.62
C ILE A 7 18.10 -1.58 -21.26
N VAL A 8 17.16 -2.00 -20.42
CA VAL A 8 15.80 -2.32 -20.88
C VAL A 8 14.95 -1.05 -20.80
N PRO A 9 14.40 -0.56 -21.92
CA PRO A 9 13.46 0.57 -21.87
C PRO A 9 12.19 0.16 -21.14
N LEU A 10 11.79 0.93 -20.13
CA LEU A 10 10.58 0.68 -19.35
C LEU A 10 9.33 1.31 -19.94
N ALA A 11 9.52 2.28 -20.80
CA ALA A 11 8.44 3.06 -21.35
C ALA A 11 8.57 3.16 -22.86
N TYR A 12 7.50 2.88 -23.56
CA TYR A 12 7.38 3.02 -24.97
C TYR A 12 6.38 4.14 -25.28
N GLY A 13 6.83 5.15 -26.02
CA GLY A 13 5.96 6.20 -26.53
C GLY A 13 6.34 7.60 -26.07
N ARG A 14 5.94 8.59 -26.87
CA ARG A 14 6.21 10.02 -26.62
C ARG A 14 5.22 10.67 -25.64
N ASP A 15 4.26 9.88 -25.15
CA ASP A 15 3.16 10.33 -24.30
C ASP A 15 3.39 10.11 -22.80
N ILE A 16 4.58 9.67 -22.39
CA ILE A 16 4.92 9.47 -20.98
C ILE A 16 5.64 10.70 -20.46
N CYS A 17 5.09 11.30 -19.37
CA CYS A 17 5.67 12.48 -18.74
C CYS A 17 6.37 12.19 -17.41
N SER A 18 5.91 11.17 -16.68
CA SER A 18 6.47 10.85 -15.38
C SER A 18 6.50 9.36 -15.13
N VAL A 19 7.53 8.91 -14.43
CA VAL A 19 7.61 7.58 -13.82
C VAL A 19 7.39 7.76 -12.33
N TRP A 20 6.34 7.17 -11.80
CA TRP A 20 5.97 7.27 -10.38
C TRP A 20 6.72 6.27 -9.54
N ASP A 21 6.83 5.02 -10.01
CA ASP A 21 7.46 3.94 -9.26
C ASP A 21 7.94 2.83 -10.18
N LEU A 22 8.90 2.03 -9.67
CA LEU A 22 9.52 0.91 -10.35
C LEU A 22 9.61 -0.30 -9.43
N MET A 23 9.22 -1.45 -9.92
CA MET A 23 9.31 -2.71 -9.19
C MET A 23 9.69 -3.85 -10.12
N SER A 24 10.28 -4.91 -9.59
CA SER A 24 10.42 -6.20 -10.30
C SER A 24 9.47 -7.23 -9.67
N SER A 25 8.70 -7.91 -10.50
CA SER A 25 7.82 -8.99 -10.07
C SER A 25 8.09 -10.23 -10.91
N GLY A 26 8.53 -11.32 -10.26
CA GLY A 26 8.92 -12.54 -10.96
C GLY A 26 10.06 -12.35 -11.98
N GLY A 27 11.01 -11.43 -11.71
CA GLY A 27 12.08 -11.08 -12.63
C GLY A 27 11.66 -10.15 -13.78
N VAL A 28 10.38 -9.77 -13.86
CA VAL A 28 9.87 -8.86 -14.88
C VAL A 28 9.83 -7.43 -14.34
N PRO A 29 10.45 -6.45 -15.03
CA PRO A 29 10.38 -5.06 -14.62
C PRO A 29 8.96 -4.52 -14.85
N CYS A 30 8.46 -3.79 -13.85
CA CYS A 30 7.18 -3.11 -13.88
C CYS A 30 7.39 -1.63 -13.59
N SER A 31 6.69 -0.76 -14.26
CA SER A 31 6.74 0.67 -13.99
C SER A 31 5.35 1.29 -13.96
N LEU A 32 5.20 2.28 -13.10
CA LEU A 32 4.01 3.09 -13.01
C LEU A 32 4.29 4.45 -13.65
N VAL A 33 3.54 4.81 -14.66
CA VAL A 33 3.79 5.99 -15.49
C VAL A 33 2.53 6.83 -15.63
N SER A 34 2.68 8.13 -15.84
CA SER A 34 1.59 8.99 -16.27
C SER A 34 1.75 9.47 -17.71
N SER A 35 0.61 9.69 -18.36
CA SER A 35 0.53 10.20 -19.72
C SER A 35 0.65 11.72 -19.76
N THR A 36 1.29 12.26 -20.80
CA THR A 36 1.33 13.70 -21.07
C THR A 36 0.02 14.24 -21.61
N SER A 37 -0.78 13.40 -22.24
CA SER A 37 -2.01 13.82 -22.93
C SER A 37 -3.18 14.03 -21.98
N ASP A 38 -3.31 13.18 -20.97
CA ASP A 38 -4.46 13.18 -20.04
C ASP A 38 -4.08 13.05 -18.55
N GLY A 39 -2.77 13.00 -18.23
CA GLY A 39 -2.28 12.85 -16.87
C GLY A 39 -2.57 11.49 -16.22
N ARG A 40 -3.12 10.54 -16.98
CA ARG A 40 -3.59 9.27 -16.44
C ARG A 40 -2.47 8.30 -16.13
N VAL A 41 -2.62 7.59 -15.03
CA VAL A 41 -1.65 6.60 -14.55
C VAL A 41 -1.89 5.25 -15.23
N SER A 42 -0.81 4.61 -15.61
CA SER A 42 -0.82 3.28 -16.20
C SER A 42 0.30 2.42 -15.64
N LEU A 43 0.01 1.13 -15.48
CA LEU A 43 1.02 0.10 -15.22
C LEU A 43 1.58 -0.37 -16.55
N LEU A 44 2.90 -0.37 -16.68
CA LEU A 44 3.64 -1.00 -17.77
C LEU A 44 4.29 -2.28 -17.27
N ARG A 45 4.01 -3.41 -17.90
CA ARG A 45 4.61 -4.70 -17.58
C ARG A 45 4.78 -5.51 -18.85
N SER A 46 5.98 -6.01 -19.14
CA SER A 46 6.28 -6.84 -20.32
C SER A 46 5.85 -6.23 -21.65
N GLY A 47 5.85 -4.91 -21.79
CA GLY A 47 5.37 -4.21 -22.99
C GLY A 47 3.87 -3.91 -23.02
N ASP A 48 3.10 -4.52 -22.15
CA ASP A 48 1.67 -4.22 -21.97
C ASP A 48 1.47 -2.96 -21.14
N ARG A 49 0.47 -2.17 -21.50
CA ARG A 49 0.04 -0.97 -20.78
C ARG A 49 -1.38 -1.16 -20.27
N LYS A 50 -1.53 -1.15 -18.94
CA LYS A 50 -2.84 -1.21 -18.28
C LYS A 50 -3.12 0.10 -17.57
N ARG A 51 -4.20 0.75 -17.92
CA ARG A 51 -4.65 1.98 -17.27
C ARG A 51 -5.20 1.67 -15.89
N ILE A 52 -4.90 2.55 -14.92
CA ILE A 52 -5.48 2.53 -13.58
C ILE A 52 -6.71 3.45 -13.58
N ASP A 53 -7.85 2.94 -13.13
CA ASP A 53 -9.13 3.65 -13.15
C ASP A 53 -9.28 4.62 -11.97
N ILE A 54 -8.39 5.60 -11.90
CA ILE A 54 -8.49 6.72 -10.96
C ILE A 54 -9.63 7.64 -11.44
N PRO A 55 -10.40 8.27 -10.54
CA PRO A 55 -11.48 9.18 -10.92
C PRO A 55 -11.02 10.29 -11.85
N ASP A 56 -11.75 10.54 -12.94
CA ASP A 56 -11.39 11.55 -13.95
C ASP A 56 -11.32 12.98 -13.41
N SER A 57 -12.05 13.25 -12.32
CA SER A 57 -12.09 14.57 -11.64
C SER A 57 -10.98 14.76 -10.60
N ALA A 58 -10.06 13.81 -10.48
CA ALA A 58 -9.02 13.83 -9.47
C ALA A 58 -7.63 14.05 -10.07
N THR A 59 -6.78 14.74 -9.34
CA THR A 59 -5.35 14.91 -9.63
C THR A 59 -4.56 13.94 -8.77
N VAL A 60 -3.71 13.14 -9.39
CA VAL A 60 -2.84 12.20 -8.69
C VAL A 60 -1.75 12.97 -7.94
N LEU A 61 -1.61 12.68 -6.65
CA LEU A 61 -0.58 13.24 -5.77
C LEU A 61 0.62 12.30 -5.64
N SER A 62 0.35 11.00 -5.50
CA SER A 62 1.36 9.95 -5.50
C SER A 62 0.77 8.61 -5.93
N CYS A 63 1.61 7.77 -6.50
CA CYS A 63 1.30 6.37 -6.75
C CYS A 63 2.51 5.52 -6.44
N ARG A 64 2.28 4.31 -5.94
CA ARG A 64 3.33 3.33 -5.69
C ARG A 64 2.88 1.91 -6.02
N LEU A 65 3.85 1.09 -6.33
CA LEU A 65 3.67 -0.34 -6.60
C LEU A 65 3.86 -1.13 -5.30
N PHE A 66 3.13 -2.22 -5.18
CA PHE A 66 3.39 -3.21 -4.13
C PHE A 66 3.16 -4.63 -4.67
N PRO A 67 3.86 -5.64 -4.12
CA PRO A 67 3.65 -7.03 -4.51
C PRO A 67 2.28 -7.52 -4.01
N ALA A 68 1.54 -8.21 -4.90
CA ALA A 68 0.25 -8.80 -4.61
C ALA A 68 0.25 -10.27 -5.07
N ASP A 69 0.93 -11.15 -4.36
CA ASP A 69 1.28 -12.53 -4.72
C ASP A 69 2.00 -12.58 -6.09
N SER A 70 1.39 -13.19 -7.12
CA SER A 70 1.91 -13.19 -8.48
C SER A 70 1.50 -11.97 -9.31
N LEU A 71 0.65 -11.10 -8.74
CA LEU A 71 0.09 -9.91 -9.36
C LEU A 71 0.83 -8.65 -8.89
N ILE A 72 0.45 -7.53 -9.47
CA ILE A 72 0.91 -6.20 -9.08
C ILE A 72 -0.24 -5.43 -8.44
N GLY A 73 0.03 -4.87 -7.29
CA GLY A 73 -0.85 -3.87 -6.66
C GLY A 73 -0.35 -2.45 -6.92
N VAL A 74 -1.28 -1.53 -7.03
CA VAL A 74 -1.03 -0.10 -7.16
C VAL A 74 -1.82 0.63 -6.09
N GLU A 75 -1.13 1.43 -5.30
CA GLU A 75 -1.74 2.40 -4.40
C GLU A 75 -1.66 3.78 -5.04
N CYS A 76 -2.73 4.54 -4.98
CA CYS A 76 -2.78 5.92 -5.43
C CYS A 76 -3.36 6.81 -4.34
N LEU A 77 -2.73 7.96 -4.15
CA LEU A 77 -3.27 9.10 -3.41
C LEU A 77 -3.63 10.18 -4.42
N TYR A 78 -4.83 10.71 -4.36
CA TYR A 78 -5.32 11.71 -5.30
C TYR A 78 -6.19 12.75 -4.62
N ARG A 79 -6.28 13.93 -5.26
CA ARG A 79 -7.06 15.07 -4.77
C ARG A 79 -8.09 15.50 -5.80
N TYR A 80 -9.31 15.69 -5.35
CA TYR A 80 -10.38 16.28 -6.15
C TYR A 80 -10.26 17.80 -6.23
N HIS A 81 -10.98 18.42 -7.17
CA HIS A 81 -11.02 19.88 -7.33
C HIS A 81 -11.59 20.62 -6.11
N ASP A 82 -12.44 19.97 -5.32
CA ASP A 82 -13.00 20.50 -4.07
C ASP A 82 -12.04 20.40 -2.88
N GLY A 83 -10.83 19.89 -3.10
CA GLY A 83 -9.77 19.76 -2.09
C GLY A 83 -9.76 18.45 -1.32
N ARG A 84 -10.80 17.61 -1.45
CA ARG A 84 -10.82 16.29 -0.80
C ARG A 84 -9.66 15.43 -1.28
N VAL A 85 -9.04 14.73 -0.35
CA VAL A 85 -7.96 13.77 -0.62
C VAL A 85 -8.47 12.38 -0.32
N GLU A 86 -8.25 11.46 -1.25
CA GLU A 86 -8.63 10.06 -1.12
C GLU A 86 -7.47 9.15 -1.52
N SER A 87 -7.47 7.97 -0.94
CA SER A 87 -6.57 6.88 -1.32
C SER A 87 -7.34 5.77 -1.99
N GLY A 88 -6.69 5.02 -2.84
CA GLY A 88 -7.26 3.83 -3.44
C GLY A 88 -6.22 2.79 -3.79
N ILE A 89 -6.68 1.56 -3.90
CA ILE A 89 -5.87 0.39 -4.25
C ILE A 89 -6.47 -0.27 -5.48
N TRP A 90 -5.61 -0.58 -6.42
CA TRP A 90 -5.94 -1.42 -7.57
C TRP A 90 -5.04 -2.65 -7.56
N ILE A 91 -5.62 -3.83 -7.74
CA ILE A 91 -4.88 -5.07 -7.94
C ILE A 91 -5.04 -5.49 -9.40
N GLU A 92 -3.97 -5.92 -10.03
CA GLU A 92 -3.95 -6.35 -11.42
C GLU A 92 -5.07 -7.38 -11.72
N GLY A 93 -5.96 -7.04 -12.66
CA GLY A 93 -7.11 -7.86 -13.03
C GLY A 93 -8.35 -7.72 -12.13
N GLY A 94 -8.28 -6.91 -11.08
CA GLY A 94 -9.39 -6.62 -10.18
C GLY A 94 -9.97 -5.22 -10.33
N GLU A 95 -10.94 -4.92 -9.49
CA GLU A 95 -11.56 -3.59 -9.41
C GLU A 95 -10.72 -2.61 -8.58
N TYR A 96 -10.94 -1.32 -8.80
CA TYR A 96 -10.32 -0.26 -8.02
C TYR A 96 -11.06 -0.07 -6.69
N MET A 97 -10.39 -0.30 -5.57
CA MET A 97 -10.91 -0.12 -4.22
C MET A 97 -10.62 1.31 -3.75
N ARG A 98 -11.62 2.03 -3.29
CA ARG A 98 -11.51 3.40 -2.75
C ARG A 98 -11.68 3.39 -1.24
N PHE A 99 -10.92 4.24 -0.57
CA PHE A 99 -11.09 4.52 0.85
C PHE A 99 -11.73 5.88 1.02
N GLU A 100 -12.54 6.02 2.07
CA GLU A 100 -13.26 7.25 2.37
C GLU A 100 -12.32 8.46 2.50
N THR A 101 -12.87 9.63 2.23
CA THR A 101 -12.17 10.91 2.31
C THR A 101 -11.46 11.10 3.64
N GLY A 102 -10.24 11.64 3.58
CA GLY A 102 -9.40 11.89 4.74
C GLY A 102 -8.58 10.69 5.19
N ASN A 103 -8.79 9.49 4.64
CA ASN A 103 -7.97 8.34 4.95
C ASN A 103 -6.78 8.23 4.00
N THR A 104 -5.58 8.26 4.54
CA THR A 104 -4.35 7.98 3.79
C THR A 104 -3.80 6.61 4.16
N ILE A 105 -3.31 5.88 3.16
CA ILE A 105 -2.73 4.55 3.39
C ILE A 105 -1.27 4.73 3.82
N SER A 106 -0.92 4.23 4.98
CA SER A 106 0.47 4.24 5.46
C SER A 106 1.22 2.94 5.14
N TYR A 107 0.52 1.83 5.13
CA TYR A 107 1.08 0.53 4.82
C TYR A 107 0.04 -0.42 4.21
N ILE A 108 0.50 -1.24 3.25
CA ILE A 108 -0.31 -2.25 2.58
C ILE A 108 0.40 -3.60 2.69
N CYS A 109 -0.40 -4.64 2.91
CA CYS A 109 -0.01 -6.03 2.77
C CYS A 109 -1.09 -6.74 1.95
N TYR A 110 -0.68 -7.58 1.02
CA TYR A 110 -1.57 -8.45 0.26
C TYR A 110 -1.20 -9.90 0.53
N SER A 111 -2.16 -10.73 0.82
CA SER A 111 -1.97 -12.15 1.07
C SER A 111 -3.24 -12.94 0.76
N GLU A 112 -3.10 -14.04 0.05
CA GLU A 112 -4.20 -14.98 -0.26
C GLU A 112 -5.45 -14.32 -0.86
N GLY A 113 -5.26 -13.40 -1.81
CA GLY A 113 -6.35 -12.70 -2.47
C GLY A 113 -6.96 -11.55 -1.65
N LYS A 114 -6.42 -11.21 -0.49
CA LYS A 114 -6.96 -10.21 0.43
C LYS A 114 -6.01 -9.02 0.62
N VAL A 115 -6.60 -7.84 0.75
CA VAL A 115 -5.89 -6.60 1.04
C VAL A 115 -6.01 -6.27 2.52
N TYR A 116 -4.88 -5.99 3.14
CA TYR A 116 -4.77 -5.48 4.50
C TYR A 116 -4.01 -4.17 4.47
N CYS A 117 -4.48 -3.14 5.14
CA CYS A 117 -3.75 -1.90 5.22
C CYS A 117 -3.97 -1.14 6.52
N VAL A 118 -3.05 -0.25 6.82
CA VAL A 118 -3.20 0.76 7.86
C VAL A 118 -3.64 2.04 7.20
N LEU A 119 -4.76 2.57 7.64
CA LEU A 119 -5.29 3.86 7.24
C LEU A 119 -5.05 4.86 8.37
N ASN A 120 -4.56 6.03 8.01
CA ASN A 120 -4.45 7.16 8.90
C ASN A 120 -5.50 8.18 8.49
N PRO A 121 -6.58 8.34 9.26
CA PRO A 121 -7.53 9.40 9.03
C PRO A 121 -6.89 10.77 9.29
N GLU A 122 -7.38 11.81 8.64
CA GLU A 122 -6.92 13.19 8.86
C GLU A 122 -7.15 13.62 10.31
N ASP A 123 -8.31 13.21 10.86
CA ASP A 123 -8.66 13.44 12.25
C ASP A 123 -8.92 12.09 12.94
N GLY A 124 -8.21 11.82 14.03
CA GLY A 124 -8.46 10.67 14.89
C GLY A 124 -7.33 9.63 14.96
N ASP A 125 -7.66 8.49 15.50
CA ASP A 125 -6.76 7.35 15.61
C ASP A 125 -6.77 6.54 14.31
N GLY A 126 -5.62 5.98 13.96
CA GLY A 126 -5.49 5.12 12.79
C GLY A 126 -6.43 3.91 12.86
N VAL A 127 -6.75 3.36 11.71
CA VAL A 127 -7.58 2.15 11.59
C VAL A 127 -6.88 1.09 10.78
N ILE A 128 -7.23 -0.16 11.03
CA ILE A 128 -6.76 -1.32 10.28
C ILE A 128 -7.88 -1.73 9.33
N PHE A 129 -7.55 -1.83 8.06
CA PHE A 129 -8.45 -2.40 7.07
C PHE A 129 -8.08 -3.87 6.84
N ASP A 130 -9.03 -4.75 7.06
CA ASP A 130 -8.93 -6.19 6.86
C ASP A 130 -9.99 -6.62 5.83
N SER A 131 -9.62 -6.67 4.57
CA SER A 131 -10.42 -7.21 3.47
C SER A 131 -11.89 -6.79 3.45
N GLY A 132 -12.15 -5.49 3.62
CA GLY A 132 -13.51 -4.93 3.65
C GLY A 132 -14.02 -4.63 5.06
N LYS A 133 -13.34 -5.09 6.11
CA LYS A 133 -13.66 -4.76 7.50
C LYS A 133 -12.72 -3.68 8.02
N VAL A 134 -13.29 -2.63 8.61
CA VAL A 134 -12.53 -1.59 9.30
C VAL A 134 -12.49 -1.90 10.78
N ILE A 135 -11.30 -1.90 11.36
CA ILE A 135 -11.04 -2.20 12.77
C ILE A 135 -10.32 -1.00 13.38
N SER A 136 -10.88 -0.41 14.42
CA SER A 136 -10.24 0.69 15.16
C SER A 136 -8.97 0.19 15.85
N MET A 137 -7.92 1.00 15.83
CA MET A 137 -6.74 0.71 16.63
C MET A 137 -7.08 0.83 18.12
N PRO A 138 -6.42 0.04 18.97
CA PRO A 138 -6.57 0.16 20.42
C PRO A 138 -6.17 1.57 20.90
N GLU A 139 -6.95 2.12 21.82
CA GLU A 139 -6.72 3.46 22.38
C GLU A 139 -5.31 3.61 22.97
N GLY A 140 -4.65 4.71 22.67
CA GLY A 140 -3.30 5.02 23.14
C GLY A 140 -2.17 4.35 22.35
N TYR A 141 -2.50 3.69 21.24
CA TYR A 141 -1.53 3.08 20.34
C TYR A 141 -1.60 3.70 18.96
N SER A 142 -0.50 3.59 18.24
CA SER A 142 -0.40 3.97 16.83
C SER A 142 0.43 2.96 16.06
N CYS A 143 0.14 2.81 14.78
CA CYS A 143 0.93 1.99 13.90
C CYS A 143 2.16 2.79 13.45
N THR A 144 3.31 2.43 13.95
CA THR A 144 4.59 3.05 13.61
C THR A 144 5.56 1.97 13.17
N GLY A 145 6.30 2.23 12.13
CA GLY A 145 7.27 1.27 11.64
C GLY A 145 7.24 1.15 10.13
N HIS A 146 8.23 0.47 9.60
CA HIS A 146 8.41 0.35 8.16
C HIS A 146 7.53 -0.76 7.55
N ARG A 147 7.28 -1.83 8.32
CA ARG A 147 6.40 -2.95 7.95
C ARG A 147 5.60 -3.41 9.16
N PRO A 148 4.57 -2.66 9.54
CA PRO A 148 3.85 -2.93 10.78
C PRO A 148 2.83 -4.06 10.69
N LEU A 149 2.52 -4.57 9.49
CA LEU A 149 1.56 -5.65 9.26
C LEU A 149 2.26 -6.94 8.84
N ALA A 150 1.80 -8.05 9.37
CA ALA A 150 2.11 -9.37 8.88
C ALA A 150 0.84 -10.25 8.90
N VAL A 151 0.63 -11.02 7.84
CA VAL A 151 -0.48 -11.97 7.75
C VAL A 151 0.06 -13.36 8.03
N GLY A 152 -0.45 -13.98 9.08
CA GLY A 152 -0.25 -15.39 9.37
C GLY A 152 -1.34 -16.25 8.73
N LYS A 153 -1.30 -17.55 8.96
CA LYS A 153 -2.26 -18.50 8.38
C LYS A 153 -3.71 -18.16 8.75
N ASP A 154 -3.93 -17.77 9.99
CA ASP A 154 -5.28 -17.60 10.54
C ASP A 154 -5.50 -16.22 11.19
N ALA A 155 -4.49 -15.33 11.19
CA ALA A 155 -4.57 -14.05 11.88
C ALA A 155 -3.75 -12.94 11.20
N LEU A 156 -4.21 -11.71 11.36
CA LEU A 156 -3.48 -10.49 11.05
C LEU A 156 -2.74 -10.01 12.31
N TYR A 157 -1.44 -9.81 12.20
CA TYR A 157 -0.58 -9.28 13.25
C TYR A 157 -0.19 -7.85 12.94
N VAL A 158 -0.36 -6.96 13.91
CA VAL A 158 -0.07 -5.54 13.75
C VAL A 158 0.87 -5.07 14.86
N ALA A 159 2.00 -4.50 14.47
CA ALA A 159 2.91 -3.86 15.40
C ALA A 159 2.41 -2.48 15.78
N LEU A 160 2.21 -2.26 17.05
CA LEU A 160 1.74 -0.99 17.59
C LEU A 160 2.74 -0.44 18.59
N SER A 161 2.94 0.87 18.54
CA SER A 161 3.73 1.64 19.49
C SER A 161 2.81 2.48 20.37
N SER A 162 3.13 2.56 21.66
CA SER A 162 2.36 3.38 22.58
C SER A 162 2.63 4.86 22.35
N LYS A 163 1.59 5.66 22.32
CA LYS A 163 1.66 7.13 22.29
C LYS A 163 2.20 7.71 23.62
N ASN A 164 2.17 6.94 24.70
CA ASN A 164 2.49 7.39 26.06
C ASN A 164 3.77 6.75 26.65
N GLY A 165 4.66 6.24 25.81
CA GLY A 165 5.93 5.63 26.25
C GLY A 165 5.79 4.27 26.95
N LYS A 166 4.63 3.62 26.86
CA LYS A 166 4.47 2.23 27.30
C LYS A 166 5.22 1.29 26.36
N SER A 167 5.38 0.05 26.77
CA SER A 167 5.99 -0.99 25.93
C SER A 167 5.23 -1.16 24.60
N PRO A 168 5.94 -1.43 23.49
CA PRO A 168 5.30 -1.78 22.24
C PRO A 168 4.52 -3.09 22.35
N VAL A 169 3.51 -3.26 21.51
CA VAL A 169 2.64 -4.44 21.54
C VAL A 169 2.48 -5.01 20.13
N ILE A 170 2.20 -6.30 20.05
CA ILE A 170 1.62 -6.92 18.86
C ILE A 170 0.12 -7.08 19.10
N TRP A 171 -0.66 -6.52 18.21
CA TRP A 171 -2.10 -6.71 18.21
C TRP A 171 -2.47 -7.82 17.22
N HIS A 172 -3.32 -8.76 17.64
CA HIS A 172 -3.93 -9.76 16.78
C HIS A 172 -5.28 -10.18 17.37
N ASP A 173 -6.28 -10.37 16.53
CA ASP A 173 -7.62 -10.87 16.91
C ASP A 173 -8.26 -10.17 18.13
N GLY A 174 -8.02 -8.87 18.27
CA GLY A 174 -8.51 -8.09 19.42
C GLY A 174 -7.66 -8.21 20.69
N GLN A 175 -6.59 -8.97 20.69
CA GLN A 175 -5.66 -9.15 21.79
C GLN A 175 -4.41 -8.28 21.66
N LEU A 176 -3.80 -7.93 22.77
CA LEU A 176 -2.57 -7.14 22.85
C LEU A 176 -1.50 -7.95 23.57
N ASP A 177 -0.49 -8.37 22.84
CA ASP A 177 0.69 -9.03 23.40
C ASP A 177 1.77 -7.97 23.65
N THR A 178 2.00 -7.66 24.94
CA THR A 178 3.00 -6.67 25.35
C THR A 178 4.40 -7.25 25.24
N LEU A 179 5.26 -6.55 24.52
CA LEU A 179 6.68 -6.87 24.45
C LEU A 179 7.41 -6.17 25.61
N ASN A 180 8.07 -6.96 26.48
CA ASN A 180 8.85 -6.43 27.60
C ASN A 180 10.18 -5.81 27.11
N MET A 181 10.08 -4.71 26.39
CA MET A 181 11.21 -3.99 25.85
C MET A 181 10.92 -2.48 25.81
N ASN A 182 11.97 -1.68 25.88
CA ASN A 182 11.89 -0.26 25.60
C ASN A 182 12.19 -0.02 24.13
N GLY A 183 11.37 0.80 23.46
CA GLY A 183 11.57 1.14 22.07
C GLY A 183 10.29 1.03 21.25
N TYR A 184 10.47 0.80 19.97
CA TYR A 184 9.37 0.63 19.00
C TYR A 184 9.67 -0.55 18.07
N ILE A 185 8.62 -1.10 17.47
CA ILE A 185 8.73 -2.21 16.53
C ILE A 185 8.88 -1.61 15.12
N CYS A 186 10.00 -1.90 14.45
CA CYS A 186 10.24 -1.43 13.08
C CYS A 186 9.47 -2.26 12.05
N SER A 187 9.37 -3.56 12.27
CA SER A 187 8.71 -4.48 11.35
C SER A 187 8.25 -5.75 12.04
N VAL A 188 7.21 -6.33 11.48
CA VAL A 188 6.70 -7.68 11.82
C VAL A 188 6.76 -8.54 10.57
N SER A 189 7.14 -9.79 10.74
CA SER A 189 7.07 -10.81 9.69
C SER A 189 6.60 -12.11 10.30
N PHE A 190 5.80 -12.85 9.53
CA PHE A 190 5.40 -14.19 9.88
C PHE A 190 6.33 -15.20 9.20
N THR A 191 7.01 -16.00 10.00
CA THR A 191 7.80 -17.14 9.49
C THR A 191 6.99 -18.39 9.77
N GLY A 192 6.21 -18.82 8.79
CA GLY A 192 5.52 -20.12 8.87
C GLY A 192 6.55 -21.26 8.95
N VAL A 193 6.39 -22.15 9.91
CA VAL A 193 7.07 -23.45 9.85
C VAL A 193 6.43 -24.19 8.68
N GLN A 194 7.20 -24.44 7.63
CA GLN A 194 6.84 -25.34 6.54
C GLN A 194 6.73 -26.79 7.02
#